data_ea205c3ceb7bd8da255d44f6f4971b75
#
_entry.id   ea205c3ceb7bd8da255d44f6f4971b75
#
_cell.length_a   1.000
_cell.length_b   1.000
_cell.length_c   1.000
_cell.angle_alpha   90.00
_cell.angle_beta   90.00
_cell.angle_gamma   90.00
#
_symmetry.space_group_name_H-M   'P 1'
#
loop_
_entity.id
_entity.type
_entity.pdbx_description
1 polymer ?
#
loop_
_entity_poly.entity_id
_entity_poly.type
_entity_poly.pdbx_seq_one_letter_code
_entity_poly.pdbx_strand_id
1 'polypeptide(L)'
;MLASFLPHGFGTETVPNVQEEVPETARDCYINVFRAKVVPERIRSFSMPADGIVSNWIPADGRVRRDTIIATVNEDEIEMERRELEVKILKDRIAKEEELSELEKQLEEMKFYSSLSREERQYASKQPEGGQRAEKSLKDKIELTKKELAMVGDKARLDFSKKEEKYILKMPFDGKLQYQFSFPRDNSVSLYLDAAAAIATVCDDSAYYITISIADPDLTRLPPESLYLAVPMSDGSMLRGNFAFKRVEKNTSSGGDLLAYFFRLSPKDHDRAHAMLGSNCTARLYYSPSGEVIRLNKVFLASSPEGRKCSPRTGLLEKTHPDMELIVNGETELIVRKK
;
A
#
# COMPACT_ATOMS: atom_id res chain seq x y z
N MET A 1 24.32 -18.45 94.37
CA MET A 1 24.39 -18.49 92.88
C MET A 1 22.98 -18.44 92.39
N LEU A 2 22.56 -17.24 92.03
CA LEU A 2 21.19 -16.99 91.54
C LEU A 2 21.30 -16.67 90.02
N ALA A 3 20.74 -17.54 89.19
CA ALA A 3 20.64 -17.32 87.78
C ALA A 3 19.31 -16.59 87.48
N SER A 4 19.41 -15.38 86.96
CA SER A 4 18.27 -14.54 86.55
C SER A 4 17.82 -14.91 85.12
N PHE A 5 16.58 -15.35 85.01
CA PHE A 5 15.88 -15.52 83.75
C PHE A 5 15.39 -14.13 83.28
N LEU A 6 15.79 -13.70 82.10
CA LEU A 6 15.21 -12.59 81.38
C LEU A 6 14.13 -13.10 80.37
N PRO A 7 12.96 -12.43 80.27
CA PRO A 7 11.95 -12.84 79.28
C PRO A 7 12.30 -12.31 77.89
N HIS A 8 12.16 -13.19 76.96
CA HIS A 8 12.25 -12.86 75.50
C HIS A 8 11.11 -11.92 75.14
N GLY A 9 11.49 -10.72 74.66
CA GLY A 9 10.58 -9.76 74.07
C GLY A 9 10.02 -10.29 72.77
N PHE A 10 8.70 -10.32 72.68
CA PHE A 10 7.99 -10.49 71.42
C PHE A 10 8.30 -9.31 70.48
N GLY A 11 9.04 -9.55 69.46
CA GLY A 11 9.22 -8.57 68.40
C GLY A 11 7.86 -8.34 67.73
N THR A 12 7.35 -7.15 67.83
CA THR A 12 6.25 -6.66 67.00
C THR A 12 6.78 -6.62 65.56
N GLU A 13 6.35 -7.61 64.75
CA GLU A 13 6.48 -7.49 63.31
C GLU A 13 5.74 -6.19 62.88
N THR A 14 6.52 -5.20 62.53
CA THR A 14 6.01 -4.00 61.86
C THR A 14 5.47 -4.47 60.50
N VAL A 15 4.15 -4.52 60.41
CA VAL A 15 3.44 -4.65 59.13
C VAL A 15 3.98 -3.53 58.24
N PRO A 16 4.55 -3.86 57.05
CA PRO A 16 5.01 -2.83 56.16
C PRO A 16 3.80 -1.93 55.84
N ASN A 17 3.95 -0.66 56.14
CA ASN A 17 2.99 0.38 55.87
C ASN A 17 2.73 0.32 54.34
N VAL A 18 1.60 -0.21 53.95
CA VAL A 18 1.13 -0.10 52.56
C VAL A 18 0.89 1.38 52.37
N GLN A 19 1.85 2.09 51.81
CA GLN A 19 1.63 3.44 51.37
C GLN A 19 0.45 3.37 50.41
N GLU A 20 -0.68 3.95 50.79
CA GLU A 20 -1.75 4.29 49.86
C GLU A 20 -1.10 5.12 48.78
N GLU A 21 -0.93 4.53 47.60
CA GLU A 21 -0.48 5.27 46.42
C GLU A 21 -1.51 6.36 46.17
N VAL A 22 -1.09 7.60 46.43
CA VAL A 22 -1.86 8.78 46.03
C VAL A 22 -2.12 8.63 44.53
N PRO A 23 -3.37 8.68 44.06
CA PRO A 23 -3.68 8.53 42.66
C PRO A 23 -2.97 9.64 41.89
N GLU A 24 -1.84 9.29 41.25
CA GLU A 24 -1.22 10.15 40.26
C GLU A 24 -2.22 10.24 39.11
N THR A 25 -2.66 11.45 38.82
CA THR A 25 -3.36 11.76 37.58
C THR A 25 -2.41 11.46 36.43
N ALA A 26 -2.38 10.20 36.05
CA ALA A 26 -1.43 9.68 35.08
C ALA A 26 -1.80 10.18 33.71
N ARG A 27 -1.08 11.18 33.22
CA ARG A 27 -1.31 11.71 31.87
C ARG A 27 -1.04 10.67 30.79
N ASP A 28 -0.02 9.82 30.95
CA ASP A 28 0.38 8.83 29.96
C ASP A 28 0.83 7.54 30.66
N CYS A 29 0.17 6.44 30.33
CA CYS A 29 0.45 5.13 30.92
C CYS A 29 1.22 4.27 29.92
N TYR A 30 2.43 3.87 30.26
CA TYR A 30 3.19 2.89 29.51
C TYR A 30 2.51 1.51 29.57
N ILE A 31 2.33 0.89 28.42
CA ILE A 31 1.70 -0.44 28.32
C ILE A 31 2.76 -1.52 28.08
N ASN A 32 3.44 -1.45 26.92
CA ASN A 32 4.35 -2.50 26.49
C ASN A 32 5.27 -2.00 25.37
N VAL A 33 6.27 -2.82 25.03
CA VAL A 33 7.19 -2.63 23.91
C VAL A 33 6.79 -3.51 22.74
N PHE A 34 6.79 -2.95 21.55
CA PHE A 34 6.47 -3.66 20.32
C PHE A 34 7.58 -3.51 19.30
N ARG A 35 7.73 -4.55 18.48
CA ARG A 35 8.47 -4.40 17.22
C ARG A 35 7.61 -3.59 16.26
N ALA A 36 8.17 -2.50 15.75
CA ALA A 36 7.48 -1.56 14.89
C ALA A 36 8.23 -1.36 13.57
N LYS A 37 7.51 -0.84 12.59
CA LYS A 37 8.07 -0.39 11.31
C LYS A 37 7.56 1.00 10.99
N VAL A 38 8.40 1.81 10.37
CA VAL A 38 7.99 3.08 9.78
C VAL A 38 7.59 2.83 8.33
N VAL A 39 6.39 3.25 7.96
CA VAL A 39 5.84 3.10 6.62
C VAL A 39 5.28 4.44 6.11
N PRO A 40 5.40 4.75 4.82
CA PRO A 40 4.80 5.93 4.23
C PRO A 40 3.31 5.71 3.97
N GLU A 41 2.59 6.75 3.59
CA GLU A 41 1.17 6.67 3.20
C GLU A 41 0.96 5.64 2.09
N ARG A 42 1.81 5.70 1.06
CA ARG A 42 1.84 4.75 -0.05
C ARG A 42 3.27 4.47 -0.46
N ILE A 43 3.49 3.25 -0.92
CA ILE A 43 4.77 2.84 -1.49
C ILE A 43 4.53 2.10 -2.79
N ARG A 44 5.34 2.37 -3.79
CA ARG A 44 5.34 1.67 -5.06
C ARG A 44 6.77 1.30 -5.44
N SER A 45 7.01 0.02 -5.67
CA SER A 45 8.27 -0.47 -6.23
C SER A 45 8.13 -0.71 -7.72
N PHE A 46 9.17 -0.38 -8.46
CA PHE A 46 9.31 -0.65 -9.89
C PHE A 46 10.39 -1.69 -10.08
N SER A 47 10.09 -2.65 -10.92
CA SER A 47 11.04 -3.69 -11.35
C SER A 47 11.11 -3.75 -12.87
N MET A 48 12.18 -4.30 -13.39
CA MET A 48 12.35 -4.55 -14.81
C MET A 48 11.22 -5.43 -15.35
N PRO A 49 10.51 -5.00 -16.41
CA PRO A 49 9.49 -5.83 -17.07
C PRO A 49 10.08 -6.99 -17.88
N ALA A 50 11.30 -6.84 -18.35
CA ALA A 50 12.11 -7.81 -19.09
C ALA A 50 13.59 -7.47 -18.90
N ASP A 51 14.49 -8.36 -19.36
CA ASP A 51 15.92 -8.03 -19.46
C ASP A 51 16.10 -6.85 -20.39
N GLY A 52 17.03 -5.95 -20.04
CA GLY A 52 17.28 -4.83 -20.91
C GLY A 52 17.95 -3.60 -20.29
N ILE A 53 17.81 -2.51 -21.00
CA ILE A 53 18.51 -1.27 -20.72
C ILE A 53 17.56 -0.25 -20.09
N VAL A 54 17.97 0.31 -18.95
CA VAL A 54 17.31 1.47 -18.33
C VAL A 54 18.02 2.73 -18.81
N SER A 55 17.24 3.69 -19.29
CA SER A 55 17.74 4.98 -19.80
C SER A 55 16.87 6.14 -19.29
N ASN A 56 17.27 7.37 -19.60
CA ASN A 56 16.51 8.60 -19.31
C ASN A 56 16.04 8.74 -17.85
N TRP A 57 16.82 8.25 -16.87
CA TRP A 57 16.44 8.41 -15.48
C TRP A 57 16.63 9.85 -15.00
N ILE A 58 15.75 10.27 -14.10
CA ILE A 58 15.86 11.56 -13.43
C ILE A 58 16.66 11.43 -12.14
N PRO A 59 17.36 12.49 -11.68
CA PRO A 59 18.01 12.50 -10.37
C PRO A 59 17.00 12.20 -9.25
N ALA A 60 17.41 11.41 -8.25
CA ALA A 60 16.61 11.11 -7.06
C ALA A 60 16.66 12.25 -6.01
N ASP A 61 16.95 13.46 -6.43
CA ASP A 61 17.14 14.61 -5.55
C ASP A 61 15.81 15.31 -5.28
N GLY A 62 15.21 14.99 -4.14
CA GLY A 62 14.04 15.68 -3.67
C GLY A 62 12.70 15.01 -4.04
N ARG A 63 11.66 15.85 -4.04
CA ARG A 63 10.28 15.42 -4.30
C ARG A 63 9.96 15.48 -5.79
N VAL A 64 9.44 14.37 -6.32
CA VAL A 64 9.04 14.24 -7.73
C VAL A 64 7.52 14.27 -7.81
N ARG A 65 6.99 14.95 -8.84
CA ARG A 65 5.54 15.07 -9.06
C ARG A 65 4.96 13.83 -9.72
N ARG A 66 3.69 13.61 -9.49
CA ARG A 66 2.89 12.59 -10.18
C ARG A 66 3.03 12.73 -11.71
N ASP A 67 2.96 11.60 -12.40
CA ASP A 67 3.05 11.43 -13.86
C ASP A 67 4.40 11.85 -14.48
N THR A 68 5.40 12.27 -13.67
CA THR A 68 6.77 12.47 -14.15
C THR A 68 7.37 11.13 -14.54
N ILE A 69 7.97 11.05 -15.73
CA ILE A 69 8.72 9.87 -16.17
C ILE A 69 10.03 9.83 -15.36
N ILE A 70 10.24 8.74 -14.64
CA ILE A 70 11.42 8.55 -13.80
C ILE A 70 12.54 7.79 -14.51
N ALA A 71 12.18 6.91 -15.44
CA ALA A 71 13.09 6.18 -16.30
C ALA A 71 12.32 5.54 -17.47
N THR A 72 13.03 5.18 -18.52
CA THR A 72 12.55 4.37 -19.63
C THR A 72 13.34 3.06 -19.69
N VAL A 73 12.69 1.99 -20.14
CA VAL A 73 13.30 0.67 -20.29
C VAL A 73 13.19 0.26 -21.75
N ASN A 74 14.28 -0.23 -22.33
CA ASN A 74 14.35 -0.70 -23.74
C ASN A 74 13.72 0.29 -24.74
N GLU A 75 14.00 1.56 -24.61
CA GLU A 75 13.39 2.64 -25.39
C GLU A 75 13.53 2.42 -26.90
N ASP A 76 14.73 2.05 -27.36
CA ASP A 76 14.99 1.81 -28.79
C ASP A 76 14.17 0.65 -29.34
N GLU A 77 14.03 -0.44 -28.58
CA GLU A 77 13.24 -1.60 -28.99
C GLU A 77 11.75 -1.26 -29.06
N ILE A 78 11.25 -0.54 -28.07
CA ILE A 78 9.84 -0.10 -28.03
C ILE A 78 9.54 0.86 -29.19
N GLU A 79 10.47 1.76 -29.50
CA GLU A 79 10.30 2.68 -30.62
C GLU A 79 10.33 1.95 -31.98
N MET A 80 11.20 0.94 -32.14
CA MET A 80 11.20 0.09 -33.33
C MET A 80 9.88 -0.66 -33.47
N GLU A 81 9.42 -1.33 -32.42
CA GLU A 81 8.12 -2.03 -32.43
C GLU A 81 6.95 -1.10 -32.76
N ARG A 82 6.98 0.13 -32.26
CA ARG A 82 5.97 1.15 -32.58
C ARG A 82 5.95 1.44 -34.09
N ARG A 83 7.12 1.65 -34.68
CA ARG A 83 7.24 1.90 -36.13
C ARG A 83 6.77 0.72 -36.95
N GLU A 84 7.13 -0.50 -36.58
CA GLU A 84 6.66 -1.72 -37.22
C GLU A 84 5.14 -1.87 -37.17
N LEU A 85 4.55 -1.59 -36.00
CA LEU A 85 3.11 -1.60 -35.80
C LEU A 85 2.41 -0.58 -36.70
N GLU A 86 2.90 0.66 -36.75
CA GLU A 86 2.30 1.70 -37.64
C GLU A 86 2.40 1.34 -39.11
N VAL A 87 3.52 0.74 -39.55
CA VAL A 87 3.65 0.22 -40.90
C VAL A 87 2.64 -0.89 -41.18
N LYS A 88 2.43 -1.80 -40.24
CA LYS A 88 1.43 -2.86 -40.36
C LYS A 88 0.01 -2.30 -40.47
N ILE A 89 -0.35 -1.38 -39.56
CA ILE A 89 -1.66 -0.72 -39.59
C ILE A 89 -1.90 0.01 -40.90
N LEU A 90 -0.87 0.68 -41.44
CA LEU A 90 -0.97 1.37 -42.72
C LEU A 90 -1.23 0.38 -43.87
N LYS A 91 -0.54 -0.77 -43.90
CA LYS A 91 -0.78 -1.82 -44.90
C LYS A 91 -2.19 -2.39 -44.81
N ASP A 92 -2.66 -2.69 -43.58
CA ASP A 92 -4.02 -3.22 -43.37
C ASP A 92 -5.08 -2.19 -43.80
N ARG A 93 -4.82 -0.89 -43.55
CA ARG A 93 -5.69 0.19 -43.98
C ARG A 93 -5.76 0.31 -45.50
N ILE A 94 -4.61 0.29 -46.19
CA ILE A 94 -4.54 0.33 -47.68
C ILE A 94 -5.32 -0.84 -48.27
N ALA A 95 -5.11 -2.07 -47.75
CA ALA A 95 -5.83 -3.25 -48.23
C ALA A 95 -7.36 -3.10 -48.06
N LYS A 96 -7.83 -2.51 -46.96
CA LYS A 96 -9.26 -2.24 -46.76
C LYS A 96 -9.80 -1.11 -47.64
N GLU A 97 -9.01 -0.09 -47.91
CA GLU A 97 -9.37 0.98 -48.86
C GLU A 97 -9.48 0.43 -50.29
N GLU A 98 -8.59 -0.48 -50.69
CA GLU A 98 -8.68 -1.18 -51.99
C GLU A 98 -9.92 -2.07 -52.08
N GLU A 99 -10.21 -2.86 -51.03
CA GLU A 99 -11.44 -3.66 -50.92
C GLU A 99 -12.70 -2.78 -51.04
N LEU A 100 -12.74 -1.66 -50.33
CA LEU A 100 -13.85 -0.73 -50.41
C LEU A 100 -14.03 -0.13 -51.78
N SER A 101 -12.94 0.29 -52.43
CA SER A 101 -12.95 0.81 -53.81
C SER A 101 -13.50 -0.18 -54.80
N GLU A 102 -13.13 -1.45 -54.68
CA GLU A 102 -13.62 -2.51 -55.55
C GLU A 102 -15.13 -2.77 -55.34
N LEU A 103 -15.59 -2.81 -54.10
CA LEU A 103 -17.02 -2.94 -53.76
C LEU A 103 -17.85 -1.76 -54.28
N GLU A 104 -17.32 -0.53 -54.19
CA GLU A 104 -17.99 0.68 -54.70
C GLU A 104 -18.09 0.63 -56.24
N LYS A 105 -17.04 0.21 -56.95
CA LYS A 105 -17.09 -0.01 -58.44
C LYS A 105 -18.14 -1.05 -58.83
N GLN A 106 -18.18 -2.19 -58.13
CA GLN A 106 -19.20 -3.21 -58.36
C GLN A 106 -20.62 -2.66 -58.16
N LEU A 107 -20.83 -1.83 -57.16
CA LEU A 107 -22.11 -1.18 -56.92
C LEU A 107 -22.48 -0.19 -58.03
N GLU A 108 -21.52 0.58 -58.54
CA GLU A 108 -21.72 1.48 -59.67
C GLU A 108 -22.06 0.73 -60.94
N GLU A 109 -21.34 -0.35 -61.25
CA GLU A 109 -21.63 -1.22 -62.40
C GLU A 109 -23.05 -1.81 -62.32
N MET A 110 -23.47 -2.28 -61.13
CA MET A 110 -24.82 -2.79 -60.93
C MET A 110 -25.89 -1.70 -61.11
N LYS A 111 -25.68 -0.50 -60.60
CA LYS A 111 -26.59 0.62 -60.78
C LYS A 111 -26.68 1.03 -62.24
N PHE A 112 -25.55 1.11 -62.93
CA PHE A 112 -25.51 1.40 -64.38
C PHE A 112 -26.31 0.36 -65.14
N TYR A 113 -26.06 -0.96 -64.90
CA TYR A 113 -26.81 -2.02 -65.53
C TYR A 113 -28.33 -1.95 -65.24
N SER A 114 -28.70 -1.63 -64.04
CA SER A 114 -30.13 -1.50 -63.67
C SER A 114 -30.82 -0.32 -64.34
N SER A 115 -30.08 0.71 -64.73
CA SER A 115 -30.58 1.89 -65.44
C SER A 115 -30.79 1.68 -66.96
N LEU A 116 -30.19 0.62 -67.56
CA LEU A 116 -30.33 0.32 -68.96
C LEU A 116 -31.74 -0.16 -69.31
N SER A 117 -32.23 0.22 -70.48
CA SER A 117 -33.46 -0.34 -71.08
C SER A 117 -33.35 -1.84 -71.33
N ARG A 118 -34.49 -2.50 -71.53
CA ARG A 118 -34.53 -3.95 -71.78
C ARG A 118 -33.73 -4.34 -73.03
N GLU A 119 -33.71 -3.49 -74.04
CA GLU A 119 -32.99 -3.73 -75.33
C GLU A 119 -31.49 -3.53 -75.10
N GLU A 120 -31.05 -2.51 -74.44
CA GLU A 120 -29.64 -2.23 -74.09
C GLU A 120 -29.03 -3.30 -73.20
N ARG A 121 -29.78 -3.93 -72.33
CA ARG A 121 -29.31 -5.03 -71.48
C ARG A 121 -28.93 -6.28 -72.27
N GLN A 122 -29.57 -6.51 -73.46
CA GLN A 122 -29.22 -7.63 -74.29
C GLN A 122 -27.84 -7.49 -74.94
N TYR A 123 -27.36 -6.26 -75.12
CA TYR A 123 -26.05 -5.98 -75.74
C TYR A 123 -24.94 -5.75 -74.66
N ALA A 124 -25.30 -5.72 -73.41
CA ALA A 124 -24.30 -5.55 -72.35
C ALA A 124 -23.44 -6.81 -72.21
N SER A 125 -22.11 -6.62 -72.22
CA SER A 125 -21.13 -7.70 -72.26
C SER A 125 -21.04 -8.50 -70.95
N LYS A 126 -21.55 -7.96 -69.82
CA LYS A 126 -21.63 -8.63 -68.54
C LYS A 126 -22.96 -8.35 -67.87
N GLN A 127 -23.69 -9.42 -67.53
CA GLN A 127 -24.86 -9.31 -66.69
C GLN A 127 -24.41 -9.43 -65.20
N PRO A 128 -24.64 -8.43 -64.34
CA PRO A 128 -24.40 -8.60 -62.89
C PRO A 128 -25.34 -9.68 -62.37
N GLU A 129 -24.81 -10.68 -61.69
CA GLU A 129 -25.61 -11.70 -61.02
C GLU A 129 -26.44 -11.12 -59.89
N GLY A 130 -27.77 -11.30 -59.90
CA GLY A 130 -28.61 -11.16 -58.75
C GLY A 130 -29.24 -9.79 -58.45
N GLY A 131 -30.25 -9.38 -59.08
CA GLY A 131 -31.16 -8.26 -58.86
C GLY A 131 -31.07 -7.44 -57.56
N GLN A 132 -32.16 -6.81 -57.13
CA GLN A 132 -32.24 -5.93 -55.97
C GLN A 132 -31.68 -6.49 -54.63
N ARG A 133 -31.70 -7.83 -54.46
CA ARG A 133 -31.12 -8.48 -53.29
C ARG A 133 -29.60 -8.38 -53.26
N ALA A 134 -28.95 -8.52 -54.41
CA ALA A 134 -27.48 -8.41 -54.51
C ALA A 134 -27.02 -6.95 -54.32
N GLU A 135 -27.77 -5.97 -54.85
CA GLU A 135 -27.48 -4.57 -54.64
C GLU A 135 -27.57 -4.19 -53.15
N LYS A 136 -28.61 -4.68 -52.45
CA LYS A 136 -28.73 -4.46 -51.01
C LYS A 136 -27.57 -5.11 -50.24
N SER A 137 -27.25 -6.38 -50.57
CA SER A 137 -26.13 -7.08 -49.91
C SER A 137 -24.80 -6.36 -50.14
N LEU A 138 -24.58 -5.78 -51.31
CA LEU A 138 -23.37 -5.03 -51.64
C LEU A 138 -23.28 -3.71 -50.83
N LYS A 139 -24.41 -2.99 -50.68
CA LYS A 139 -24.48 -1.79 -49.83
C LYS A 139 -24.17 -2.11 -48.37
N ASP A 140 -24.74 -3.23 -47.87
CA ASP A 140 -24.50 -3.67 -46.50
C ASP A 140 -23.00 -4.03 -46.29
N LYS A 141 -22.36 -4.68 -47.29
CA LYS A 141 -20.92 -4.95 -47.26
C LYS A 141 -20.07 -3.68 -47.27
N ILE A 142 -20.40 -2.71 -48.13
CA ILE A 142 -19.71 -1.43 -48.17
C ILE A 142 -19.80 -0.71 -46.83
N GLU A 143 -20.98 -0.69 -46.20
CA GLU A 143 -21.16 -0.07 -44.89
C GLU A 143 -20.34 -0.80 -43.81
N LEU A 144 -20.30 -2.14 -43.85
CA LEU A 144 -19.47 -2.93 -42.95
C LEU A 144 -17.98 -2.64 -43.13
N THR A 145 -17.49 -2.67 -44.39
CA THR A 145 -16.08 -2.38 -44.70
C THR A 145 -15.67 -0.98 -44.30
N LYS A 146 -16.57 0.03 -44.44
CA LYS A 146 -16.35 1.40 -43.91
C LYS A 146 -16.20 1.43 -42.38
N LYS A 147 -17.03 0.67 -41.67
CA LYS A 147 -16.91 0.55 -40.21
C LYS A 147 -15.60 -0.16 -39.79
N GLU A 148 -15.25 -1.23 -40.49
CA GLU A 148 -13.99 -1.94 -40.30
C GLU A 148 -12.79 -1.03 -40.54
N LEU A 149 -12.81 -0.26 -41.65
CA LEU A 149 -11.76 0.69 -41.98
C LEU A 149 -11.57 1.76 -40.89
N ALA A 150 -12.68 2.25 -40.33
CA ALA A 150 -12.62 3.23 -39.23
C ALA A 150 -11.98 2.67 -37.96
N MET A 151 -12.04 1.34 -37.76
CA MET A 151 -11.50 0.67 -36.54
C MET A 151 -10.15 -0.01 -36.82
N VAL A 152 -9.60 0.09 -38.02
CA VAL A 152 -8.30 -0.51 -38.38
C VAL A 152 -7.22 0.03 -37.46
N GLY A 153 -6.56 -0.86 -36.75
CA GLY A 153 -5.44 -0.55 -35.88
C GLY A 153 -5.80 -0.15 -34.43
N ASP A 154 -7.06 0.19 -34.14
CA ASP A 154 -7.44 0.67 -32.80
C ASP A 154 -7.09 -0.34 -31.69
N LYS A 155 -7.45 -1.61 -31.91
CA LYS A 155 -7.13 -2.67 -30.97
C LYS A 155 -5.61 -2.87 -30.83
N ALA A 156 -4.89 -2.88 -31.93
CA ALA A 156 -3.44 -3.08 -31.96
C ALA A 156 -2.70 -1.92 -31.26
N ARG A 157 -3.14 -0.68 -31.50
CA ARG A 157 -2.62 0.50 -30.79
C ARG A 157 -2.90 0.45 -29.29
N LEU A 158 -4.12 0.06 -28.90
CA LEU A 158 -4.48 -0.09 -27.50
C LEU A 158 -3.63 -1.15 -26.79
N ASP A 159 -3.43 -2.31 -27.44
CA ASP A 159 -2.63 -3.39 -26.86
C ASP A 159 -1.15 -2.98 -26.79
N PHE A 160 -0.65 -2.25 -27.78
CA PHE A 160 0.71 -1.71 -27.78
C PHE A 160 0.88 -0.63 -26.68
N SER A 161 -0.06 0.28 -26.53
CA SER A 161 -0.02 1.30 -25.46
C SER A 161 0.06 0.68 -24.07
N LYS A 162 -0.70 -0.40 -23.82
CA LYS A 162 -0.60 -1.15 -22.56
C LYS A 162 0.75 -1.83 -22.37
N LYS A 163 1.38 -2.26 -23.45
CA LYS A 163 2.75 -2.80 -23.43
C LYS A 163 3.73 -1.69 -23.08
N GLU A 164 3.68 -0.59 -23.81
CA GLU A 164 4.55 0.57 -23.66
C GLU A 164 4.48 1.14 -22.23
N GLU A 165 3.29 1.23 -21.61
CA GLU A 165 3.12 1.67 -20.23
C GLU A 165 3.96 0.89 -19.22
N LYS A 166 4.32 -0.36 -19.51
CA LYS A 166 5.17 -1.17 -18.62
C LYS A 166 6.65 -0.80 -18.74
N TYR A 167 7.06 -0.21 -19.85
CA TYR A 167 8.45 0.17 -20.13
C TYR A 167 8.74 1.64 -19.82
N ILE A 168 7.70 2.45 -19.61
CA ILE A 168 7.82 3.84 -19.18
C ILE A 168 7.46 3.91 -17.69
N LEU A 169 8.47 4.09 -16.85
CA LEU A 169 8.26 4.19 -15.41
C LEU A 169 7.82 5.60 -15.05
N LYS A 170 6.59 5.75 -14.56
CA LYS A 170 6.01 7.03 -14.17
C LYS A 170 5.69 7.07 -12.69
N MET A 171 5.87 8.24 -12.09
CA MET A 171 5.46 8.50 -10.71
C MET A 171 3.94 8.30 -10.55
N PRO A 172 3.48 7.37 -9.69
CA PRO A 172 2.05 7.12 -9.51
C PRO A 172 1.37 8.18 -8.64
N PHE A 173 2.15 8.91 -7.85
CA PHE A 173 1.74 9.98 -6.94
C PHE A 173 2.93 10.90 -6.66
N ASP A 174 2.70 12.06 -6.08
CA ASP A 174 3.77 12.95 -5.60
C ASP A 174 4.52 12.31 -4.45
N GLY A 175 5.86 12.36 -4.46
CA GLY A 175 6.63 11.74 -3.39
C GLY A 175 8.13 11.74 -3.63
N LYS A 176 8.84 11.00 -2.77
CA LYS A 176 10.29 10.83 -2.86
C LYS A 176 10.62 9.57 -3.65
N LEU A 177 11.58 9.71 -4.57
CA LEU A 177 12.10 8.64 -5.40
C LEU A 177 13.42 8.13 -4.80
N GLN A 178 13.55 6.81 -4.71
CA GLN A 178 14.79 6.15 -4.30
C GLN A 178 15.11 5.03 -5.29
N TYR A 179 16.24 5.12 -5.95
CA TYR A 179 16.75 4.05 -6.78
C TYR A 179 17.40 2.94 -5.95
N GLN A 180 17.29 1.70 -6.43
CA GLN A 180 17.96 0.54 -5.82
C GLN A 180 19.42 0.41 -6.26
N PHE A 181 19.81 1.11 -7.32
CA PHE A 181 21.15 1.15 -7.87
C PHE A 181 21.71 2.57 -7.81
N SER A 182 23.03 2.66 -7.71
CA SER A 182 23.73 3.93 -7.87
C SER A 182 23.81 4.26 -9.36
N PHE A 183 22.85 5.00 -9.86
CA PHE A 183 22.93 5.50 -11.23
C PHE A 183 24.08 6.52 -11.35
N PRO A 184 24.84 6.46 -12.44
CA PRO A 184 25.79 7.52 -12.74
C PRO A 184 25.08 8.87 -12.78
N ARG A 185 25.73 9.94 -12.33
CA ARG A 185 25.14 11.28 -12.37
C ARG A 185 24.89 11.79 -13.80
N ASP A 186 25.57 11.19 -14.74
CA ASP A 186 25.43 11.47 -16.17
C ASP A 186 24.33 10.56 -16.75
N ASN A 187 23.20 11.16 -17.14
CA ASN A 187 22.05 10.48 -17.74
C ASN A 187 22.39 9.84 -19.12
N SER A 188 23.59 10.10 -19.67
CA SER A 188 24.03 9.48 -20.92
C SER A 188 24.47 8.02 -20.78
N VAL A 189 24.63 7.53 -19.54
CA VAL A 189 25.07 6.16 -19.29
C VAL A 189 23.85 5.28 -19.12
N SER A 190 23.68 4.27 -19.98
CA SER A 190 22.63 3.25 -19.86
C SER A 190 23.07 2.12 -18.95
N LEU A 191 22.14 1.57 -18.18
CA LEU A 191 22.39 0.46 -17.27
C LEU A 191 21.59 -0.77 -17.73
N TYR A 192 22.29 -1.88 -18.00
CA TYR A 192 21.62 -3.16 -18.26
C TYR A 192 21.24 -3.84 -16.96
N LEU A 193 19.98 -4.30 -16.87
CA LEU A 193 19.42 -5.02 -15.74
C LEU A 193 18.66 -6.25 -16.21
N ASP A 194 18.68 -7.30 -15.38
CA ASP A 194 17.91 -8.50 -15.62
C ASP A 194 16.42 -8.31 -15.30
N ALA A 195 15.58 -9.16 -15.87
CA ALA A 195 14.14 -9.19 -15.58
C ALA A 195 13.86 -9.31 -14.09
N ALA A 196 12.82 -8.64 -13.63
CA ALA A 196 12.40 -8.56 -12.23
C ALA A 196 13.40 -7.87 -11.28
N ALA A 197 14.57 -7.40 -11.75
CA ALA A 197 15.46 -6.58 -10.93
C ALA A 197 14.72 -5.32 -10.46
N ALA A 198 14.83 -4.99 -9.17
CA ALA A 198 14.20 -3.79 -8.63
C ALA A 198 14.95 -2.54 -9.09
N ILE A 199 14.24 -1.60 -9.73
CA ILE A 199 14.82 -0.35 -10.25
C ILE A 199 14.74 0.75 -9.22
N ALA A 200 13.53 1.02 -8.74
CA ALA A 200 13.26 2.16 -7.89
C ALA A 200 12.09 1.90 -6.93
N THR A 201 12.07 2.62 -5.84
CA THR A 201 10.96 2.70 -4.91
C THR A 201 10.51 4.15 -4.80
N VAL A 202 9.20 4.35 -4.87
CA VAL A 202 8.57 5.66 -4.70
C VAL A 202 7.76 5.64 -3.42
N CYS A 203 7.99 6.63 -2.56
CA CYS A 203 7.30 6.79 -1.28
C CYS A 203 6.48 8.08 -1.30
N ASP A 204 5.18 7.95 -1.00
CA ASP A 204 4.32 9.12 -0.74
C ASP A 204 4.71 9.70 0.62
N ASP A 205 5.31 10.88 0.59
CA ASP A 205 5.80 11.58 1.78
C ASP A 205 4.77 12.53 2.42
N SER A 206 3.51 12.44 2.00
CA SER A 206 2.42 13.24 2.57
C SER A 206 2.09 12.84 4.01
N ALA A 207 2.29 11.57 4.35
CA ALA A 207 2.18 11.07 5.71
C ALA A 207 3.09 9.86 5.94
N TYR A 208 3.54 9.73 7.18
CA TYR A 208 4.27 8.56 7.67
C TYR A 208 3.57 7.99 8.88
N TYR A 209 3.63 6.67 9.02
CA TYR A 209 3.04 5.94 10.12
C TYR A 209 4.08 5.03 10.78
N ILE A 210 3.93 4.86 12.09
CA ILE A 210 4.54 3.75 12.80
C ILE A 210 3.49 2.66 12.86
N THR A 211 3.82 1.45 12.43
CA THR A 211 2.90 0.31 12.47
C THR A 211 3.39 -0.75 13.45
N ILE A 212 2.45 -1.30 14.23
CA ILE A 212 2.65 -2.45 15.11
C ILE A 212 1.53 -3.46 14.90
N SER A 213 1.83 -4.73 15.14
CA SER A 213 0.81 -5.79 15.17
C SER A 213 0.49 -6.15 16.61
N ILE A 214 -0.79 -6.10 16.98
CA ILE A 214 -1.28 -6.43 18.31
C ILE A 214 -2.10 -7.71 18.23
N ALA A 215 -1.67 -8.73 18.96
CA ALA A 215 -2.38 -10.00 19.11
C ALA A 215 -3.12 -10.11 20.46
N ASP A 216 -2.83 -9.20 21.42
CA ASP A 216 -3.41 -9.25 22.75
C ASP A 216 -4.87 -8.75 22.74
N PRO A 217 -5.85 -9.62 23.12
CA PRO A 217 -7.26 -9.27 23.13
C PRO A 217 -7.58 -8.10 24.07
N ASP A 218 -6.85 -7.95 25.16
CA ASP A 218 -7.11 -6.87 26.14
C ASP A 218 -6.72 -5.51 25.56
N LEU A 219 -5.61 -5.46 24.82
CA LEU A 219 -5.18 -4.23 24.14
C LEU A 219 -6.12 -3.85 22.99
N THR A 220 -6.72 -4.85 22.32
CA THR A 220 -7.66 -4.58 21.21
C THR A 220 -8.99 -3.98 21.67
N ARG A 221 -9.32 -4.06 22.96
CA ARG A 221 -10.52 -3.47 23.57
C ARG A 221 -10.35 -2.02 23.98
N LEU A 222 -9.11 -1.54 24.07
CA LEU A 222 -8.86 -0.14 24.41
C LEU A 222 -9.36 0.79 23.31
N PRO A 223 -9.88 2.00 23.69
CA PRO A 223 -10.24 3.00 22.71
C PRO A 223 -8.99 3.43 21.95
N PRO A 224 -8.92 3.14 20.64
CA PRO A 224 -7.67 3.30 19.88
C PRO A 224 -7.20 4.76 19.82
N GLU A 225 -8.11 5.72 19.85
CA GLU A 225 -7.83 7.16 19.85
C GLU A 225 -7.05 7.63 21.10
N SER A 226 -7.11 6.84 22.16
CA SER A 226 -6.34 7.09 23.39
C SER A 226 -4.95 6.44 23.38
N LEU A 227 -4.60 5.75 22.29
CA LEU A 227 -3.30 5.11 22.14
C LEU A 227 -2.34 6.00 21.35
N TYR A 228 -1.08 6.02 21.77
CA TYR A 228 0.00 6.56 20.94
C TYR A 228 1.27 5.71 21.08
N LEU A 229 2.12 5.80 20.05
CA LEU A 229 3.42 5.15 20.03
C LEU A 229 4.54 6.17 20.17
N ALA A 230 5.61 5.76 20.83
CA ALA A 230 6.86 6.51 20.89
C ALA A 230 8.04 5.60 20.53
N VAL A 231 8.82 6.02 19.54
CA VAL A 231 10.06 5.33 19.12
C VAL A 231 11.24 6.14 19.62
N PRO A 232 12.08 5.59 20.50
CA PRO A 232 13.31 6.26 20.93
C PRO A 232 14.32 6.31 19.79
N MET A 233 14.89 7.48 19.56
CA MET A 233 15.91 7.72 18.55
C MET A 233 17.30 7.70 19.17
N SER A 234 18.34 7.49 18.35
CA SER A 234 19.74 7.46 18.79
C SER A 234 20.24 8.79 19.33
N ASP A 235 19.62 9.91 18.95
CA ASP A 235 19.90 11.26 19.44
C ASP A 235 19.21 11.60 20.78
N GLY A 236 18.54 10.61 21.40
CA GLY A 236 17.77 10.80 22.62
C GLY A 236 16.39 11.43 22.42
N SER A 237 16.02 11.81 21.21
CA SER A 237 14.68 12.30 20.89
C SER A 237 13.69 11.13 20.73
N MET A 238 12.41 11.47 20.67
CA MET A 238 11.33 10.48 20.49
C MET A 238 10.51 10.82 19.23
N LEU A 239 10.27 9.84 18.38
CA LEU A 239 9.26 9.95 17.36
C LEU A 239 7.91 9.54 17.95
N ARG A 240 6.95 10.46 18.00
CA ARG A 240 5.61 10.20 18.53
C ARG A 240 4.60 10.08 17.38
N GLY A 241 3.90 8.94 17.36
CA GLY A 241 2.78 8.69 16.45
C GLY A 241 1.47 8.59 17.22
N ASN A 242 0.45 9.31 16.78
CA ASN A 242 -0.90 9.21 17.31
C ASN A 242 -1.72 8.21 16.47
N PHE A 243 -2.65 7.49 17.10
CA PHE A 243 -3.48 6.54 16.40
C PHE A 243 -4.18 7.18 15.20
N ALA A 244 -4.17 6.49 14.06
CA ALA A 244 -4.83 6.92 12.84
C ALA A 244 -5.90 5.93 12.40
N PHE A 245 -5.54 4.67 12.23
CA PHE A 245 -6.45 3.59 11.85
C PHE A 245 -5.88 2.22 12.20
N LYS A 246 -6.72 1.21 12.09
CA LYS A 246 -6.32 -0.20 12.20
C LYS A 246 -6.78 -1.00 10.98
N ARG A 247 -6.04 -2.05 10.65
CA ARG A 247 -6.30 -2.92 9.51
C ARG A 247 -6.02 -4.36 9.87
N VAL A 248 -6.83 -5.29 9.36
CA VAL A 248 -6.54 -6.72 9.45
C VAL A 248 -5.48 -7.08 8.40
N GLU A 249 -4.39 -7.67 8.83
CA GLU A 249 -3.32 -8.18 7.97
C GLU A 249 -3.24 -9.69 8.10
N LYS A 250 -3.09 -10.38 6.97
CA LYS A 250 -2.88 -11.84 6.99
C LYS A 250 -1.46 -12.13 7.44
N ASN A 251 -1.33 -12.91 8.49
CA ASN A 251 -0.05 -13.43 8.92
C ASN A 251 0.37 -14.58 7.99
N THR A 252 1.35 -14.31 7.13
CA THR A 252 1.88 -15.31 6.19
C THR A 252 2.56 -16.50 6.87
N SER A 253 3.00 -16.33 8.12
CA SER A 253 3.74 -17.37 8.85
C SER A 253 2.83 -18.30 9.66
N SER A 254 1.70 -17.82 10.18
CA SER A 254 0.79 -18.59 11.04
C SER A 254 -0.59 -18.85 10.42
N GLY A 255 -0.89 -18.25 9.27
CA GLY A 255 -2.18 -18.35 8.59
C GLY A 255 -3.34 -17.64 9.31
N GLY A 256 -3.08 -16.96 10.42
CA GLY A 256 -4.08 -16.22 11.19
C GLY A 256 -4.13 -14.74 10.79
N ASP A 257 -5.24 -14.09 11.13
CA ASP A 257 -5.38 -12.65 10.97
C ASP A 257 -4.69 -11.91 12.14
N LEU A 258 -3.87 -10.92 11.81
CA LEU A 258 -3.25 -9.99 12.76
C LEU A 258 -3.90 -8.62 12.62
N LEU A 259 -4.09 -7.95 13.74
CA LEU A 259 -4.59 -6.59 13.76
C LEU A 259 -3.39 -5.61 13.77
N ALA A 260 -3.17 -4.95 12.65
CA ALA A 260 -2.14 -3.93 12.51
C ALA A 260 -2.73 -2.55 12.86
N TYR A 261 -2.03 -1.83 13.73
CA TYR A 261 -2.36 -0.48 14.16
C TYR A 261 -1.38 0.50 13.53
N PHE A 262 -1.92 1.59 12.97
CA PHE A 262 -1.16 2.63 12.30
C PHE A 262 -1.24 3.93 13.09
N PHE A 263 -0.07 4.46 13.44
CA PHE A 263 0.08 5.68 14.24
C PHE A 263 0.74 6.76 13.40
N ARG A 264 0.00 7.82 13.09
CA ARG A 264 0.46 8.89 12.22
C ARG A 264 1.49 9.76 12.91
N LEU A 265 2.60 10.01 12.24
CA LEU A 265 3.66 10.91 12.66
C LEU A 265 3.31 12.37 12.36
N SER A 266 3.90 13.28 13.13
CA SER A 266 3.80 14.71 12.87
C SER A 266 4.58 15.08 11.61
N PRO A 267 4.12 16.04 10.77
CA PRO A 267 4.84 16.49 9.58
C PRO A 267 6.30 16.93 9.84
N LYS A 268 6.58 17.49 11.01
CA LYS A 268 7.95 17.89 11.42
C LYS A 268 8.93 16.72 11.57
N ASP A 269 8.41 15.50 11.71
CA ASP A 269 9.20 14.28 11.88
C ASP A 269 9.34 13.48 10.59
N HIS A 270 8.82 13.96 9.45
CA HIS A 270 8.80 13.22 8.18
C HIS A 270 10.20 12.90 7.65
N ASP A 271 11.16 13.79 7.77
CA ASP A 271 12.53 13.51 7.31
C ASP A 271 13.20 12.42 8.15
N ARG A 272 12.98 12.43 9.46
CA ARG A 272 13.44 11.35 10.36
C ARG A 272 12.76 10.03 10.05
N ALA A 273 11.44 10.06 9.83
CA ALA A 273 10.67 8.90 9.44
C ALA A 273 11.15 8.31 8.11
N HIS A 274 11.46 9.17 7.15
CA HIS A 274 11.99 8.75 5.86
C HIS A 274 13.34 8.00 5.99
N ALA A 275 14.23 8.48 6.84
CA ALA A 275 15.51 7.81 7.13
C ALA A 275 15.34 6.42 7.78
N MET A 276 14.18 6.15 8.38
CA MET A 276 13.88 4.87 9.03
C MET A 276 13.05 3.92 8.15
N LEU A 277 12.74 4.27 6.92
CA LEU A 277 11.94 3.42 6.03
C LEU A 277 12.54 2.03 5.87
N GLY A 278 11.70 1.01 6.01
CA GLY A 278 12.10 -0.39 5.89
C GLY A 278 12.86 -0.96 7.08
N SER A 279 13.29 -0.14 8.04
CA SER A 279 13.97 -0.59 9.25
C SER A 279 12.97 -1.07 10.30
N ASN A 280 13.34 -2.14 11.02
CA ASN A 280 12.62 -2.52 12.23
C ASN A 280 13.10 -1.64 13.39
N CYS A 281 12.18 -1.11 14.14
CA CYS A 281 12.46 -0.33 15.34
C CYS A 281 11.69 -0.88 16.53
N THR A 282 12.07 -0.43 17.71
CA THR A 282 11.37 -0.75 18.95
C THR A 282 10.50 0.45 19.32
N ALA A 283 9.20 0.22 19.45
CA ALA A 283 8.24 1.26 19.84
C ALA A 283 7.63 0.96 21.20
N ARG A 284 7.43 2.00 21.99
CA ARG A 284 6.72 1.94 23.28
C ARG A 284 5.29 2.39 23.06
N LEU A 285 4.33 1.53 23.43
CA LEU A 285 2.91 1.85 23.38
C LEU A 285 2.49 2.50 24.70
N TYR A 286 1.76 3.59 24.56
CA TYR A 286 1.19 4.33 25.67
C TYR A 286 -0.31 4.46 25.52
N TYR A 287 -0.98 4.53 26.66
CA TYR A 287 -2.40 4.84 26.77
C TYR A 287 -2.56 6.19 27.48
N SER A 288 -3.31 7.10 26.86
CA SER A 288 -3.65 8.42 27.42
C SER A 288 -5.13 8.43 27.76
N PRO A 289 -5.52 8.09 29.00
CA PRO A 289 -6.91 7.95 29.35
C PRO A 289 -7.62 9.31 29.41
N SER A 290 -8.89 9.31 29.03
CA SER A 290 -9.80 10.43 29.26
C SER A 290 -10.43 10.31 30.67
N GLY A 291 -9.73 10.66 31.69
CA GLY A 291 -10.23 10.61 33.07
C GLY A 291 -9.20 10.14 34.09
N GLU A 292 -9.59 10.12 35.36
CA GLU A 292 -8.72 9.66 36.43
C GLU A 292 -8.53 8.14 36.34
N VAL A 293 -7.28 7.73 36.30
CA VAL A 293 -6.87 6.32 36.35
C VAL A 293 -5.81 6.15 37.42
N ILE A 294 -5.77 4.97 38.00
CA ILE A 294 -4.83 4.60 39.04
C ILE A 294 -3.87 3.57 38.47
N ARG A 295 -2.58 3.74 38.75
CA ARG A 295 -1.55 2.76 38.42
C ARG A 295 -1.29 1.88 39.64
N LEU A 296 -1.38 0.58 39.44
CA LEU A 296 -1.05 -0.40 40.43
C LEU A 296 0.16 -1.20 40.01
N ASN A 297 1.24 -1.16 40.73
CA ASN A 297 2.44 -1.93 40.44
C ASN A 297 2.21 -3.42 40.72
N LYS A 298 2.40 -4.27 39.73
CA LYS A 298 2.18 -5.73 39.85
C LYS A 298 3.06 -6.39 40.94
N VAL A 299 4.25 -5.86 41.17
CA VAL A 299 5.15 -6.40 42.18
C VAL A 299 4.56 -6.22 43.58
N PHE A 300 3.97 -5.07 43.86
CA PHE A 300 3.32 -4.81 45.17
C PHE A 300 2.07 -5.67 45.33
N LEU A 301 1.24 -5.80 44.29
CA LEU A 301 0.07 -6.66 44.35
C LEU A 301 0.44 -8.15 44.56
N ALA A 302 1.49 -8.63 43.93
CA ALA A 302 1.97 -10.00 44.10
C ALA A 302 2.60 -10.26 45.46
N SER A 303 3.12 -9.23 46.12
CA SER A 303 3.75 -9.30 47.45
C SER A 303 2.74 -9.30 48.59
N SER A 304 1.49 -8.93 48.32
CA SER A 304 0.44 -8.97 49.36
C SER A 304 0.12 -10.42 49.77
N PRO A 305 -0.29 -10.66 51.03
CA PRO A 305 -0.66 -12.01 51.52
C PRO A 305 -1.77 -12.65 50.71
N GLU A 306 -2.66 -11.85 50.13
CA GLU A 306 -3.78 -12.27 49.29
C GLU A 306 -3.32 -12.52 47.83
N GLY A 307 -2.33 -11.79 47.33
CA GLY A 307 -1.74 -11.93 45.99
C GLY A 307 -1.02 -13.23 45.77
N ARG A 308 -0.42 -13.83 46.84
CA ARG A 308 0.26 -15.15 46.72
C ARG A 308 -0.69 -16.32 46.46
N LYS A 309 -2.01 -16.13 46.60
CA LYS A 309 -3.05 -17.16 46.43
C LYS A 309 -3.80 -17.07 45.10
N CYS A 310 -3.47 -16.13 44.24
CA CYS A 310 -4.24 -15.84 43.05
C CYS A 310 -3.46 -16.11 41.74
N SER A 311 -4.18 -16.60 40.72
CA SER A 311 -3.65 -16.73 39.38
C SER A 311 -3.40 -15.34 38.73
N PRO A 312 -2.32 -15.17 37.93
CA PRO A 312 -1.75 -13.84 37.62
C PRO A 312 -2.57 -12.90 36.71
N ARG A 313 -3.77 -13.22 36.27
CA ARG A 313 -4.41 -12.45 35.22
C ARG A 313 -5.56 -11.51 35.59
N THR A 314 -6.44 -11.81 36.48
CA THR A 314 -7.61 -10.96 36.81
C THR A 314 -8.05 -11.10 38.26
N GLY A 315 -7.92 -12.27 38.82
CA GLY A 315 -8.35 -12.56 40.19
C GLY A 315 -7.63 -11.77 41.29
N LEU A 316 -6.48 -11.18 40.99
CA LEU A 316 -5.70 -10.39 41.91
C LEU A 316 -6.36 -9.03 42.17
N LEU A 317 -6.80 -8.35 41.12
CA LEU A 317 -7.45 -7.05 41.23
C LEU A 317 -8.83 -7.14 41.88
N GLU A 318 -9.62 -8.13 41.49
CA GLU A 318 -10.97 -8.31 42.03
C GLU A 318 -10.98 -8.60 43.53
N LYS A 319 -9.92 -9.24 44.05
CA LYS A 319 -9.80 -9.55 45.49
C LYS A 319 -9.21 -8.42 46.31
N THR A 320 -8.26 -7.68 45.72
CA THR A 320 -7.57 -6.59 46.44
C THR A 320 -8.31 -5.26 46.30
N HIS A 321 -8.97 -5.01 45.17
CA HIS A 321 -9.65 -3.77 44.85
C HIS A 321 -10.97 -4.05 44.09
N PRO A 322 -12.02 -4.51 44.78
CA PRO A 322 -13.27 -4.93 44.13
C PRO A 322 -14.06 -3.76 43.52
N ASP A 323 -13.76 -2.54 43.92
CA ASP A 323 -14.32 -1.29 43.43
C ASP A 323 -13.61 -0.73 42.18
N MET A 324 -12.58 -1.41 41.71
CA MET A 324 -11.80 -1.00 40.54
C MET A 324 -12.07 -1.89 39.33
N GLU A 325 -12.09 -1.28 38.16
CA GLU A 325 -12.17 -1.92 36.86
C GLU A 325 -10.79 -1.93 36.21
N LEU A 326 -10.35 -3.10 35.70
CA LEU A 326 -9.12 -3.23 34.94
C LEU A 326 -9.32 -2.65 33.56
N ILE A 327 -8.51 -1.64 33.21
CA ILE A 327 -8.47 -1.05 31.89
C ILE A 327 -7.36 -1.67 31.06
N VAL A 328 -6.13 -1.72 31.61
CA VAL A 328 -4.96 -2.25 30.93
C VAL A 328 -4.16 -3.15 31.85
N ASN A 329 -3.77 -4.30 31.33
CA ASN A 329 -2.82 -5.21 31.94
C ASN A 329 -1.44 -4.99 31.29
N GLY A 330 -0.71 -3.93 31.71
CA GLY A 330 0.63 -3.63 31.23
C GLY A 330 1.67 -4.64 31.71
N GLU A 331 2.90 -4.51 31.27
CA GLU A 331 4.00 -5.45 31.63
C GLU A 331 4.31 -5.42 33.12
N THR A 332 4.46 -4.24 33.71
CA THR A 332 4.84 -4.01 35.11
C THR A 332 3.71 -3.46 35.95
N GLU A 333 2.70 -2.86 35.37
CA GLU A 333 1.64 -2.12 36.03
C GLU A 333 0.25 -2.54 35.53
N LEU A 334 -0.74 -2.47 36.39
CA LEU A 334 -2.15 -2.51 36.06
C LEU A 334 -2.69 -1.08 36.00
N ILE A 335 -3.42 -0.75 34.96
CA ILE A 335 -4.14 0.51 34.84
C ILE A 335 -5.59 0.23 35.14
N VAL A 336 -6.11 0.86 36.18
CA VAL A 336 -7.46 0.64 36.70
C VAL A 336 -8.22 1.94 36.78
N ARG A 337 -9.54 1.85 36.75
CA ARG A 337 -10.46 2.95 36.97
C ARG A 337 -11.38 2.59 38.15
N LYS A 338 -11.78 3.58 38.95
CA LYS A 338 -12.84 3.40 39.91
C LYS A 338 -14.17 3.13 39.17
N LYS A 339 -14.89 2.09 39.61
CA LYS A 339 -16.19 1.71 39.03
C LYS A 339 -17.24 2.79 39.26
#